data_e3a9234a24f0e3b43631ef89e4930f8c
#
_entry.id   e3a9234a24f0e3b43631ef89e4930f8c
#
_cell.length_a   1.000
_cell.length_b   1.000
_cell.length_c   1.000
_cell.angle_alpha   90.00
_cell.angle_beta   90.00
_cell.angle_gamma   90.00
#
_symmetry.space_group_name_H-M   'P 1'
#
loop_
_entity.id
_entity.type
_entity.pdbx_description
1 polymer ?
#
loop_
_entity_poly.entity_id
_entity_poly.type
_entity_poly.pdbx_seq_one_letter_code
_entity_poly.pdbx_strand_id
1 'polypeptide(L)'
;PSTSSAASDVYKRQLVSCAPTYNAKLYAASQTFDEARHVEVFNKYLQERIGWNYPVMPGLKMLLDKILSDPRWDLKFIGMQIIIEGLALAAFERQRAAAMDPLLKDLFYLVIRDEARHVTFGVNYLEEFVATLSEKEKEDRAEFAYEACVVMRNRFGSDNVMKHYGWNADEAQEVLNQSENARLFNNLLFAKIMPNLKRIGLLTEKTQEKYEEMDILQFQDLEDNGNIDWEELSQPLEYSSKTA
;
A
#
# COMPACT_ATOMS: atom_id res chain seq x y z
N PRO A 1 22.81 -1.25 4.84
CA PRO A 1 21.41 -1.48 4.49
C PRO A 1 20.64 -0.17 4.60
N SER A 2 19.85 0.16 3.56
CA SER A 2 19.02 1.34 3.63
C SER A 2 18.02 1.19 4.80
N THR A 3 17.75 2.26 5.52
CA THR A 3 16.79 2.29 6.64
C THR A 3 15.39 1.82 6.26
N SER A 4 15.04 1.81 4.96
CA SER A 4 13.79 1.30 4.39
C SER A 4 13.67 -0.22 4.51
N SER A 5 14.74 -0.97 4.21
CA SER A 5 14.72 -2.44 4.29
C SER A 5 14.60 -2.94 5.73
N ALA A 6 15.34 -2.32 6.65
CA ALA A 6 15.26 -2.67 8.06
C ALA A 6 13.87 -2.37 8.67
N ALA A 7 13.16 -1.35 8.17
CA ALA A 7 11.81 -1.06 8.59
C ALA A 7 10.84 -2.17 8.14
N SER A 8 10.85 -2.56 6.87
CA SER A 8 9.96 -3.62 6.34
C SER A 8 10.11 -4.93 7.12
N ASP A 9 11.33 -5.39 7.36
CA ASP A 9 11.60 -6.62 8.11
C ASP A 9 11.06 -6.60 9.54
N VAL A 10 11.16 -5.46 10.23
CA VAL A 10 10.61 -5.29 11.58
C VAL A 10 9.09 -5.41 11.58
N TYR A 11 8.42 -4.88 10.56
CA TYR A 11 6.96 -4.87 10.45
C TYR A 11 6.37 -6.25 10.31
N LYS A 12 6.90 -7.02 9.36
CA LYS A 12 6.36 -8.35 9.05
C LYS A 12 6.62 -9.34 10.19
N ARG A 13 7.73 -9.23 10.88
CA ARG A 13 7.98 -10.01 12.12
C ARG A 13 6.96 -9.75 13.21
N GLN A 14 6.45 -8.52 13.33
CA GLN A 14 5.40 -8.22 14.30
C GLN A 14 4.06 -8.85 13.92
N LEU A 15 3.69 -8.88 12.62
CA LEU A 15 2.48 -9.59 12.18
C LEU A 15 2.52 -11.08 12.52
N VAL A 16 3.67 -11.73 12.31
CA VAL A 16 3.86 -13.15 12.70
C VAL A 16 3.61 -13.36 14.20
N SER A 17 4.09 -12.43 15.05
CA SER A 17 3.96 -12.57 16.50
C SER A 17 2.54 -12.24 16.99
N CYS A 18 1.87 -11.23 16.43
CA CYS A 18 0.58 -10.75 16.91
C CYS A 18 -0.63 -11.41 16.26
N ALA A 19 -0.49 -12.07 15.11
CA ALA A 19 -1.59 -12.74 14.44
C ALA A 19 -2.26 -13.76 15.37
N PRO A 20 -3.62 -13.77 15.45
CA PRO A 20 -4.31 -14.51 16.51
C PRO A 20 -4.39 -16.01 16.28
N THR A 21 -4.32 -16.48 15.03
CA THR A 21 -4.42 -17.90 14.70
C THR A 21 -3.11 -18.46 14.13
N TYR A 22 -2.93 -19.77 14.25
CA TYR A 22 -1.76 -20.47 13.70
C TYR A 22 -1.64 -20.26 12.18
N ASN A 23 -2.76 -20.40 11.45
CA ASN A 23 -2.76 -20.21 10.00
C ASN A 23 -2.38 -18.77 9.60
N ALA A 24 -2.90 -17.76 10.32
CA ALA A 24 -2.53 -16.37 10.08
C ALA A 24 -1.04 -16.10 10.37
N LYS A 25 -0.46 -16.77 11.38
CA LYS A 25 0.98 -16.69 11.65
C LYS A 25 1.82 -17.33 10.54
N LEU A 26 1.41 -18.47 10.03
CA LEU A 26 2.10 -19.13 8.90
C LEU A 26 2.05 -18.25 7.65
N TYR A 27 0.90 -17.66 7.36
CA TYR A 27 0.78 -16.74 6.22
C TYR A 27 1.65 -15.50 6.40
N ALA A 28 1.60 -14.83 7.57
CA ALA A 28 2.45 -13.68 7.86
C ALA A 28 3.95 -14.01 7.75
N ALA A 29 4.35 -15.23 8.08
CA ALA A 29 5.74 -15.68 7.90
C ALA A 29 6.12 -15.82 6.42
N SER A 30 5.24 -16.37 5.56
CA SER A 30 5.48 -16.42 4.10
C SER A 30 5.55 -15.02 3.49
N GLN A 31 4.65 -14.13 3.90
CA GLN A 31 4.67 -12.73 3.49
C GLN A 31 5.99 -12.03 3.88
N THR A 32 6.52 -12.31 5.08
CA THR A 32 7.82 -11.77 5.51
C THR A 32 8.94 -12.17 4.55
N PHE A 33 8.92 -13.39 4.03
CA PHE A 33 9.87 -13.86 3.02
C PHE A 33 9.71 -13.12 1.68
N ASP A 34 8.47 -12.94 1.21
CA ASP A 34 8.18 -12.20 -0.02
C ASP A 34 8.71 -10.75 0.08
N GLU A 35 8.46 -10.07 1.19
CA GLU A 35 8.93 -8.70 1.41
C GLU A 35 10.46 -8.57 1.43
N ALA A 36 11.15 -9.52 2.05
CA ALA A 36 12.62 -9.53 2.02
C ALA A 36 13.14 -9.64 0.58
N ARG A 37 12.47 -10.44 -0.25
CA ARG A 37 12.79 -10.57 -1.68
C ARG A 37 12.47 -9.29 -2.45
N HIS A 38 11.33 -8.62 -2.20
CA HIS A 38 10.97 -7.34 -2.82
C HIS A 38 12.04 -6.27 -2.53
N VAL A 39 12.45 -6.18 -1.28
CA VAL A 39 13.53 -5.26 -0.87
C VAL A 39 14.84 -5.57 -1.61
N GLU A 40 15.24 -6.84 -1.69
CA GLU A 40 16.47 -7.24 -2.36
C GLU A 40 16.46 -6.89 -3.86
N VAL A 41 15.39 -7.24 -4.57
CA VAL A 41 15.34 -7.03 -6.02
C VAL A 41 15.26 -5.55 -6.39
N PHE A 42 14.47 -4.75 -5.67
CA PHE A 42 14.43 -3.31 -5.90
C PHE A 42 15.73 -2.60 -5.50
N ASN A 43 16.36 -3.02 -4.40
CA ASN A 43 17.66 -2.48 -4.03
C ASN A 43 18.72 -2.75 -5.10
N LYS A 44 18.79 -3.98 -5.62
CA LYS A 44 19.70 -4.33 -6.73
C LYS A 44 19.39 -3.47 -7.97
N TYR A 45 18.12 -3.38 -8.36
CA TYR A 45 17.72 -2.56 -9.50
C TYR A 45 18.16 -1.10 -9.34
N LEU A 46 17.88 -0.48 -8.20
CA LEU A 46 18.27 0.90 -7.93
C LEU A 46 19.78 1.11 -7.95
N GLN A 47 20.53 0.20 -7.36
CA GLN A 47 22.00 0.28 -7.34
C GLN A 47 22.63 0.09 -8.72
N GLU A 48 22.14 -0.89 -9.49
CA GLU A 48 22.75 -1.24 -10.78
C GLU A 48 22.31 -0.31 -11.93
N ARG A 49 21.10 0.22 -11.89
CA ARG A 49 20.52 1.03 -12.96
C ARG A 49 20.53 2.53 -12.69
N ILE A 50 20.40 2.93 -11.42
CA ILE A 50 20.31 4.34 -11.00
C ILE A 50 21.55 4.76 -10.21
N GLY A 51 22.19 3.85 -9.49
CA GLY A 51 23.38 4.12 -8.66
C GLY A 51 23.06 4.81 -7.33
N TRP A 52 21.78 4.91 -6.96
CA TRP A 52 21.33 5.63 -5.77
C TRP A 52 20.11 5.02 -5.12
N ASN A 53 20.07 5.01 -3.77
CA ASN A 53 18.90 4.65 -2.98
C ASN A 53 18.36 5.89 -2.27
N TYR A 54 17.08 6.16 -2.45
CA TYR A 54 16.42 7.28 -1.79
C TYR A 54 16.06 6.93 -0.34
N PRO A 55 16.14 7.91 0.59
CA PRO A 55 15.70 7.69 1.97
C PRO A 55 14.19 7.50 2.04
N VAL A 56 13.73 6.79 3.08
CA VAL A 56 12.29 6.65 3.37
C VAL A 56 11.71 8.03 3.67
N MET A 57 10.58 8.34 3.04
CA MET A 57 9.88 9.60 3.29
C MET A 57 9.39 9.67 4.75
N PRO A 58 9.57 10.82 5.43
CA PRO A 58 9.22 10.96 6.85
C PRO A 58 7.77 10.60 7.15
N GLY A 59 6.81 10.98 6.29
CA GLY A 59 5.39 10.64 6.45
C GLY A 59 5.12 9.14 6.44
N LEU A 60 5.78 8.39 5.53
CA LEU A 60 5.66 6.93 5.53
C LEU A 60 6.23 6.32 6.81
N LYS A 61 7.41 6.79 7.24
CA LYS A 61 8.02 6.31 8.48
C LYS A 61 7.10 6.56 9.68
N MET A 62 6.52 7.74 9.79
CA MET A 62 5.60 8.09 10.88
C MET A 62 4.36 7.19 10.90
N LEU A 63 3.77 6.91 9.74
CA LEU A 63 2.62 6.00 9.64
C LEU A 63 3.00 4.58 10.08
N LEU A 64 4.12 4.09 9.57
CA LEU A 64 4.62 2.77 9.93
C LEU A 64 4.89 2.67 11.45
N ASP A 65 5.54 3.66 12.04
CA ASP A 65 5.78 3.71 13.49
C ASP A 65 4.45 3.71 14.28
N LYS A 66 3.42 4.43 13.80
CA LYS A 66 2.07 4.44 14.42
C LYS A 66 1.40 3.06 14.36
N ILE A 67 1.40 2.42 13.19
CA ILE A 67 0.83 1.07 13.00
C ILE A 67 1.52 0.06 13.91
N LEU A 68 2.84 0.13 14.03
CA LEU A 68 3.63 -0.84 14.78
C LEU A 68 3.53 -0.68 16.30
N SER A 69 3.40 0.55 16.77
CA SER A 69 3.31 0.82 18.19
C SER A 69 1.97 0.41 18.81
N ASP A 70 0.91 0.26 17.99
CA ASP A 70 -0.38 -0.19 18.50
C ASP A 70 -0.32 -1.68 18.92
N PRO A 71 -0.78 -2.05 20.12
CA PRO A 71 -0.75 -3.44 20.57
C PRO A 71 -1.80 -4.34 19.87
N ARG A 72 -2.82 -3.75 19.25
CA ARG A 72 -3.93 -4.45 18.63
C ARG A 72 -3.53 -5.02 17.27
N TRP A 73 -3.65 -6.32 17.10
CA TRP A 73 -3.26 -7.02 15.87
C TRP A 73 -4.10 -6.59 14.66
N ASP A 74 -5.39 -6.36 14.87
CA ASP A 74 -6.33 -5.99 13.81
C ASP A 74 -6.03 -4.61 13.23
N LEU A 75 -5.60 -3.64 14.03
CA LEU A 75 -5.13 -2.35 13.52
C LEU A 75 -3.83 -2.48 12.73
N LYS A 76 -2.93 -3.39 13.13
CA LYS A 76 -1.74 -3.68 12.33
C LYS A 76 -2.13 -4.29 10.97
N PHE A 77 -3.12 -5.18 10.93
CA PHE A 77 -3.62 -5.77 9.68
C PHE A 77 -4.31 -4.71 8.81
N ILE A 78 -5.19 -3.88 9.37
CA ILE A 78 -5.82 -2.77 8.63
C ILE A 78 -4.74 -1.85 8.06
N GLY A 79 -3.81 -1.40 8.89
CA GLY A 79 -2.75 -0.49 8.47
C GLY A 79 -1.81 -1.09 7.43
N MET A 80 -1.37 -2.33 7.60
CA MET A 80 -0.43 -2.97 6.69
C MET A 80 -1.13 -3.56 5.47
N GLN A 81 -2.08 -4.49 5.65
CA GLN A 81 -2.63 -5.25 4.54
C GLN A 81 -3.60 -4.45 3.67
N ILE A 82 -4.40 -3.55 4.28
CA ILE A 82 -5.39 -2.79 3.52
C ILE A 82 -4.80 -1.46 3.03
N ILE A 83 -4.16 -0.69 3.92
CA ILE A 83 -3.70 0.66 3.56
C ILE A 83 -2.35 0.63 2.85
N ILE A 84 -1.30 0.06 3.46
CA ILE A 84 0.06 0.10 2.90
C ILE A 84 0.16 -0.76 1.65
N GLU A 85 -0.25 -2.02 1.71
CA GLU A 85 -0.20 -2.96 0.59
C GLU A 85 -1.17 -2.56 -0.53
N GLY A 86 -2.38 -2.05 -0.19
CA GLY A 86 -3.32 -1.54 -1.18
C GLY A 86 -2.76 -0.35 -1.96
N LEU A 87 -2.09 0.60 -1.28
CA LEU A 87 -1.38 1.71 -1.93
C LEU A 87 -0.19 1.21 -2.76
N ALA A 88 0.57 0.26 -2.24
CA ALA A 88 1.71 -0.32 -2.96
C ALA A 88 1.23 -0.98 -4.26
N LEU A 89 0.16 -1.77 -4.19
CA LEU A 89 -0.44 -2.44 -5.35
C LEU A 89 -0.85 -1.42 -6.44
N ALA A 90 -1.61 -0.39 -6.08
CA ALA A 90 -2.01 0.68 -7.00
C ALA A 90 -0.80 1.43 -7.59
N ALA A 91 0.22 1.72 -6.76
CA ALA A 91 1.43 2.40 -7.20
C ALA A 91 2.25 1.54 -8.16
N PHE A 92 2.43 0.25 -7.88
CA PHE A 92 3.19 -0.67 -8.72
C PHE A 92 2.52 -0.94 -10.06
N GLU A 93 1.18 -1.10 -10.09
CA GLU A 93 0.42 -1.21 -11.34
C GLU A 93 0.67 0.00 -12.27
N ARG A 94 0.62 1.21 -11.70
CA ARG A 94 0.88 2.45 -12.46
C ARG A 94 2.33 2.56 -12.92
N GLN A 95 3.28 2.26 -12.03
CA GLN A 95 4.71 2.31 -12.36
C GLN A 95 5.05 1.26 -13.42
N ARG A 96 4.45 0.06 -13.36
CA ARG A 96 4.60 -0.95 -14.40
C ARG A 96 4.11 -0.43 -15.76
N ALA A 97 2.94 0.22 -15.79
CA ALA A 97 2.38 0.78 -17.02
C ALA A 97 3.27 1.90 -17.61
N ALA A 98 3.89 2.72 -16.75
CA ALA A 98 4.73 3.84 -17.16
C ALA A 98 6.21 3.46 -17.41
N ALA A 99 6.67 2.32 -16.90
CA ALA A 99 8.07 1.92 -17.02
C ALA A 99 8.49 1.69 -18.47
N MET A 100 9.65 2.22 -18.85
CA MET A 100 10.25 2.00 -20.17
C MET A 100 11.23 0.83 -20.18
N ASP A 101 11.88 0.53 -19.03
CA ASP A 101 12.79 -0.59 -18.87
C ASP A 101 12.01 -1.91 -18.76
N PRO A 102 12.19 -2.88 -19.69
CA PRO A 102 11.51 -4.17 -19.62
C PRO A 102 11.77 -4.94 -18.33
N LEU A 103 13.00 -4.87 -17.80
CA LEU A 103 13.34 -5.52 -16.53
C LEU A 103 12.51 -4.95 -15.38
N LEU A 104 12.32 -3.63 -15.31
CA LEU A 104 11.50 -3.00 -14.28
C LEU A 104 10.03 -3.39 -14.41
N LYS A 105 9.50 -3.51 -15.65
CA LYS A 105 8.14 -4.01 -15.89
C LYS A 105 7.94 -5.42 -15.33
N ASP A 106 8.92 -6.29 -15.56
CA ASP A 106 8.86 -7.68 -15.10
C ASP A 106 8.99 -7.77 -13.57
N LEU A 107 9.87 -6.96 -12.97
CA LEU A 107 9.98 -6.86 -11.52
C LEU A 107 8.65 -6.41 -10.89
N PHE A 108 8.02 -5.35 -11.41
CA PHE A 108 6.71 -4.93 -10.93
C PHE A 108 5.65 -6.00 -11.12
N TYR A 109 5.64 -6.70 -12.26
CA TYR A 109 4.67 -7.78 -12.51
C TYR A 109 4.74 -8.87 -11.44
N LEU A 110 5.95 -9.33 -11.11
CA LEU A 110 6.14 -10.38 -10.10
C LEU A 110 5.79 -9.90 -8.68
N VAL A 111 6.18 -8.67 -8.35
CA VAL A 111 5.85 -8.08 -7.04
C VAL A 111 4.35 -7.83 -6.90
N ILE A 112 3.67 -7.32 -7.93
CA ILE A 112 2.21 -7.12 -7.94
C ILE A 112 1.46 -8.43 -7.63
N ARG A 113 1.93 -9.57 -8.14
CA ARG A 113 1.35 -10.89 -7.85
C ARG A 113 1.45 -11.26 -6.37
N ASP A 114 2.56 -10.93 -5.75
CA ASP A 114 2.76 -11.19 -4.32
C ASP A 114 1.90 -10.24 -3.49
N GLU A 115 1.91 -8.94 -3.79
CA GLU A 115 1.10 -7.93 -3.10
C GLU A 115 -0.41 -8.20 -3.22
N ALA A 116 -0.88 -8.64 -4.38
CA ALA A 116 -2.27 -9.02 -4.56
C ALA A 116 -2.68 -10.15 -3.59
N ARG A 117 -1.81 -11.15 -3.37
CA ARG A 117 -2.05 -12.21 -2.38
C ARG A 117 -2.06 -11.67 -0.95
N HIS A 118 -1.17 -10.74 -0.64
CA HIS A 118 -1.10 -10.12 0.68
C HIS A 118 -2.37 -9.36 1.01
N VAL A 119 -2.84 -8.52 0.08
CA VAL A 119 -4.09 -7.77 0.25
C VAL A 119 -5.29 -8.71 0.36
N THR A 120 -5.40 -9.73 -0.51
CA THR A 120 -6.50 -10.71 -0.46
C THR A 120 -6.57 -11.43 0.88
N PHE A 121 -5.43 -11.86 1.40
CA PHE A 121 -5.40 -12.46 2.73
C PHE A 121 -5.89 -11.49 3.80
N GLY A 122 -5.43 -10.24 3.76
CA GLY A 122 -5.85 -9.21 4.69
C GLY A 122 -7.34 -8.93 4.63
N VAL A 123 -7.90 -8.79 3.42
CA VAL A 123 -9.34 -8.56 3.19
C VAL A 123 -10.17 -9.70 3.75
N ASN A 124 -9.90 -10.93 3.34
CA ASN A 124 -10.70 -12.10 3.76
C ASN A 124 -10.61 -12.36 5.27
N TYR A 125 -9.42 -12.18 5.85
CA TYR A 125 -9.22 -12.39 7.28
C TYR A 125 -9.87 -11.30 8.14
N LEU A 126 -9.81 -10.04 7.70
CA LEU A 126 -10.45 -8.92 8.39
C LEU A 126 -11.96 -8.90 8.20
N GLU A 127 -12.50 -9.32 7.05
CA GLU A 127 -13.95 -9.41 6.81
C GLU A 127 -14.62 -10.30 7.86
N GLU A 128 -14.08 -11.49 8.09
CA GLU A 128 -14.58 -12.41 9.12
C GLU A 128 -14.47 -11.82 10.53
N PHE A 129 -13.35 -11.20 10.84
CA PHE A 129 -13.11 -10.62 12.17
C PHE A 129 -13.98 -9.38 12.44
N VAL A 130 -14.05 -8.44 11.52
CA VAL A 130 -14.83 -7.19 11.68
C VAL A 130 -16.32 -7.48 11.83
N ALA A 131 -16.83 -8.55 11.19
CA ALA A 131 -18.20 -8.99 11.38
C ALA A 131 -18.53 -9.36 12.84
N THR A 132 -17.54 -9.68 13.66
CA THR A 132 -17.71 -10.02 15.09
C THR A 132 -17.68 -8.82 16.03
N LEU A 133 -17.26 -7.65 15.52
CA LEU A 133 -17.09 -6.44 16.34
C LEU A 133 -18.44 -5.75 16.60
N SER A 134 -18.53 -5.08 17.75
CA SER A 134 -19.62 -4.13 18.03
C SER A 134 -19.50 -2.88 17.13
N GLU A 135 -20.59 -2.17 16.93
CA GLU A 135 -20.60 -0.93 16.12
C GLU A 135 -19.59 0.13 16.63
N LYS A 136 -19.43 0.22 17.95
CA LYS A 136 -18.41 1.10 18.54
C LYS A 136 -16.97 0.69 18.18
N GLU A 137 -16.71 -0.60 18.18
CA GLU A 137 -15.39 -1.13 17.80
C GLU A 137 -15.14 -0.97 16.32
N LYS A 138 -16.14 -1.19 15.45
CA LYS A 138 -16.04 -0.92 14.01
C LYS A 138 -15.72 0.54 13.74
N GLU A 139 -16.40 1.46 14.43
CA GLU A 139 -16.16 2.89 14.28
C GLU A 139 -14.74 3.29 14.68
N ASP A 140 -14.20 2.74 15.78
CA ASP A 140 -12.80 2.98 16.18
C ASP A 140 -11.79 2.48 15.11
N ARG A 141 -12.07 1.34 14.46
CA ARG A 141 -11.23 0.80 13.36
C ARG A 141 -11.39 1.61 12.08
N ALA A 142 -12.60 2.05 11.78
CA ALA A 142 -12.89 2.89 10.63
C ALA A 142 -12.19 4.26 10.75
N GLU A 143 -12.21 4.86 11.94
CA GLU A 143 -11.49 6.11 12.21
C GLU A 143 -9.97 5.94 12.06
N PHE A 144 -9.41 4.86 12.60
CA PHE A 144 -7.99 4.55 12.40
C PHE A 144 -7.62 4.42 10.91
N ALA A 145 -8.46 3.71 10.13
CA ALA A 145 -8.23 3.55 8.69
C ALA A 145 -8.28 4.91 7.97
N TYR A 146 -9.25 5.77 8.33
CA TYR A 146 -9.33 7.12 7.80
C TYR A 146 -8.09 7.96 8.12
N GLU A 147 -7.65 7.99 9.39
CA GLU A 147 -6.43 8.71 9.78
C GLU A 147 -5.19 8.22 9.03
N ALA A 148 -5.07 6.90 8.80
CA ALA A 148 -4.00 6.34 8.00
C ALA A 148 -4.05 6.83 6.54
N CYS A 149 -5.25 6.89 5.93
CA CYS A 149 -5.43 7.44 4.59
C CYS A 149 -5.06 8.93 4.52
N VAL A 150 -5.41 9.73 5.52
CA VAL A 150 -5.02 11.16 5.60
C VAL A 150 -3.50 11.31 5.64
N VAL A 151 -2.81 10.53 6.49
CA VAL A 151 -1.34 10.56 6.57
C VAL A 151 -0.71 10.14 5.24
N MET A 152 -1.26 9.11 4.59
CA MET A 152 -0.76 8.64 3.30
C MET A 152 -0.98 9.65 2.18
N ARG A 153 -2.13 10.32 2.14
CA ARG A 153 -2.40 11.38 1.17
C ARG A 153 -1.42 12.54 1.30
N ASN A 154 -1.16 13.00 2.52
CA ASN A 154 -0.29 14.14 2.79
C ASN A 154 1.19 13.82 2.56
N ARG A 155 1.58 12.54 2.50
CA ARG A 155 2.96 12.13 2.27
C ARG A 155 3.46 12.37 0.85
N PHE A 156 2.58 12.55 -0.14
CA PHE A 156 2.95 12.81 -1.53
C PHE A 156 3.45 14.25 -1.77
N GLY A 157 3.58 15.06 -0.71
CA GLY A 157 4.31 16.32 -0.74
C GLY A 157 5.77 16.06 -1.12
N SER A 158 6.22 16.68 -2.20
CA SER A 158 7.57 16.52 -2.74
C SER A 158 8.54 17.58 -2.25
N ASP A 159 8.40 18.06 -1.00
CA ASP A 159 9.17 19.18 -0.41
C ASP A 159 10.68 19.03 -0.61
N ASN A 160 11.21 17.81 -0.41
CA ASN A 160 12.64 17.56 -0.60
C ASN A 160 13.06 17.65 -2.06
N VAL A 161 12.20 17.22 -2.99
CA VAL A 161 12.45 17.34 -4.43
C VAL A 161 12.37 18.81 -4.85
N MET A 162 11.35 19.52 -4.40
CA MET A 162 11.17 20.95 -4.69
C MET A 162 12.34 21.78 -4.18
N LYS A 163 12.76 21.54 -2.94
CA LYS A 163 13.95 22.17 -2.34
C LYS A 163 15.24 21.82 -3.09
N HIS A 164 15.38 20.57 -3.57
CA HIS A 164 16.54 20.18 -4.37
C HIS A 164 16.67 20.98 -5.67
N TYR A 165 15.54 21.30 -6.31
CA TYR A 165 15.51 22.14 -7.51
C TYR A 165 15.44 23.64 -7.21
N GLY A 166 15.53 24.05 -5.95
CA GLY A 166 15.48 25.46 -5.54
C GLY A 166 14.09 26.09 -5.65
N TRP A 167 13.04 25.27 -5.69
CA TRP A 167 11.66 25.73 -5.74
C TRP A 167 11.13 26.02 -4.33
N ASN A 168 10.23 27.01 -4.23
CA ASN A 168 9.47 27.20 -3.00
C ASN A 168 8.47 26.02 -2.85
N ALA A 169 8.61 25.26 -1.77
CA ALA A 169 7.82 24.05 -1.57
C ALA A 169 6.32 24.36 -1.42
N ASP A 170 5.96 25.44 -0.73
CA ASP A 170 4.56 25.82 -0.49
C ASP A 170 3.89 26.27 -1.81
N GLU A 171 4.55 27.12 -2.59
CA GLU A 171 4.06 27.56 -3.90
C GLU A 171 3.92 26.39 -4.88
N ALA A 172 4.91 25.50 -4.93
CA ALA A 172 4.88 24.33 -5.80
C ALA A 172 3.78 23.34 -5.36
N GLN A 173 3.56 23.17 -4.06
CA GLN A 173 2.47 22.33 -3.55
C GLN A 173 1.09 22.93 -3.90
N GLU A 174 0.95 24.26 -3.85
CA GLU A 174 -0.28 24.92 -4.26
C GLU A 174 -0.58 24.68 -5.76
N VAL A 175 0.42 24.80 -6.62
CA VAL A 175 0.30 24.48 -8.05
C VAL A 175 -0.10 23.03 -8.27
N LEU A 176 0.48 22.07 -7.53
CA LEU A 176 0.11 20.66 -7.60
C LEU A 176 -1.33 20.42 -7.15
N ASN A 177 -1.77 21.08 -6.08
CA ASN A 177 -3.12 20.94 -5.57
C ASN A 177 -4.17 21.51 -6.55
N GLN A 178 -3.81 22.52 -7.33
CA GLN A 178 -4.64 23.08 -8.40
C GLN A 178 -4.63 22.24 -9.69
N SER A 179 -3.66 21.34 -9.84
CA SER A 179 -3.56 20.46 -11.00
C SER A 179 -4.54 19.31 -10.91
N GLU A 180 -5.51 19.26 -11.83
CA GLU A 180 -6.46 18.16 -11.94
C GLU A 180 -5.74 16.81 -12.12
N ASN A 181 -4.70 16.77 -12.94
CA ASN A 181 -3.91 15.56 -13.17
C ASN A 181 -3.19 15.08 -11.90
N ALA A 182 -2.61 16.00 -11.10
CA ALA A 182 -1.95 15.63 -9.85
C ALA A 182 -2.97 15.13 -8.81
N ARG A 183 -4.14 15.78 -8.72
CA ARG A 183 -5.22 15.34 -7.85
C ARG A 183 -5.72 13.96 -8.25
N LEU A 184 -6.02 13.76 -9.54
CA LEU A 184 -6.45 12.46 -10.06
C LEU A 184 -5.40 11.37 -9.80
N PHE A 185 -4.12 11.68 -10.02
CA PHE A 185 -3.03 10.74 -9.73
C PHE A 185 -3.04 10.30 -8.26
N ASN A 186 -3.09 11.26 -7.34
CA ASN A 186 -3.09 10.98 -5.91
C ASN A 186 -4.34 10.21 -5.48
N ASN A 187 -5.50 10.55 -6.02
CA ASN A 187 -6.76 9.89 -5.68
C ASN A 187 -6.80 8.44 -6.20
N LEU A 188 -6.29 8.17 -7.40
CA LEU A 188 -6.24 6.81 -7.97
C LEU A 188 -5.43 5.82 -7.13
N LEU A 189 -4.52 6.29 -6.27
CA LEU A 189 -3.82 5.41 -5.33
C LEU A 189 -4.77 4.79 -4.29
N PHE A 190 -5.93 5.42 -4.04
CA PHE A 190 -6.95 4.92 -3.11
C PHE A 190 -7.96 3.97 -3.79
N ALA A 191 -7.86 3.79 -5.11
CA ALA A 191 -8.76 2.90 -5.86
C ALA A 191 -8.70 1.43 -5.40
N LYS A 192 -7.59 1.00 -4.79
CA LYS A 192 -7.44 -0.34 -4.20
C LYS A 192 -7.76 -0.38 -2.71
N ILE A 193 -7.93 0.77 -2.05
CA ILE A 193 -8.22 0.83 -0.61
C ILE A 193 -9.72 0.90 -0.36
N MET A 194 -10.42 1.79 -1.07
CA MET A 194 -11.83 2.07 -0.79
C MET A 194 -12.75 0.86 -0.94
N PRO A 195 -12.67 0.05 -2.02
CA PRO A 195 -13.51 -1.14 -2.14
C PRO A 195 -13.19 -2.19 -1.07
N ASN A 196 -11.92 -2.32 -0.66
CA ASN A 196 -11.53 -3.22 0.41
C ASN A 196 -12.08 -2.78 1.78
N LEU A 197 -12.03 -1.48 2.11
CA LEU A 197 -12.65 -0.93 3.33
C LEU A 197 -14.16 -1.15 3.34
N LYS A 198 -14.83 -0.98 2.20
CA LYS A 198 -16.25 -1.27 2.05
C LYS A 198 -16.54 -2.74 2.32
N ARG A 199 -15.82 -3.65 1.69
CA ARG A 199 -16.00 -5.09 1.83
C ARG A 199 -15.83 -5.57 3.27
N ILE A 200 -14.79 -5.12 3.95
CA ILE A 200 -14.54 -5.51 5.35
C ILE A 200 -15.45 -4.81 6.36
N GLY A 201 -16.37 -3.92 5.91
CA GLY A 201 -17.34 -3.26 6.77
C GLY A 201 -16.79 -2.10 7.60
N LEU A 202 -15.68 -1.48 7.16
CA LEU A 202 -15.06 -0.31 7.81
C LEU A 202 -15.32 1.02 7.07
N LEU A 203 -16.22 1.01 6.09
CA LEU A 203 -16.72 2.23 5.46
C LEU A 203 -18.04 2.63 6.15
N THR A 204 -17.92 3.19 7.37
CA THR A 204 -19.07 3.61 8.18
C THR A 204 -19.68 4.91 7.68
N GLU A 205 -20.95 5.22 8.06
CA GLU A 205 -21.60 6.47 7.65
C GLU A 205 -20.75 7.70 7.99
N LYS A 206 -20.13 7.74 9.17
CA LYS A 206 -19.28 8.87 9.59
C LYS A 206 -17.98 8.98 8.80
N THR A 207 -17.37 7.87 8.42
CA THR A 207 -16.15 7.91 7.64
C THR A 207 -16.41 8.12 6.16
N GLN A 208 -17.58 7.75 5.64
CA GLN A 208 -17.96 8.04 4.25
C GLN A 208 -17.96 9.55 3.96
N GLU A 209 -18.57 10.38 4.83
CA GLU A 209 -18.55 11.83 4.67
C GLU A 209 -17.12 12.38 4.58
N LYS A 210 -16.22 11.88 5.43
CA LYS A 210 -14.81 12.27 5.44
C LYS A 210 -14.04 11.82 4.18
N TYR A 211 -14.35 10.63 3.66
CA TYR A 211 -13.75 10.14 2.40
C TYR A 211 -14.31 10.86 1.17
N GLU A 212 -15.55 11.35 1.23
CA GLU A 212 -16.15 12.21 0.21
C GLU A 212 -15.42 13.55 0.14
N GLU A 213 -15.17 14.20 1.30
CA GLU A 213 -14.35 15.42 1.40
C GLU A 213 -12.92 15.22 0.85
N MET A 214 -12.40 14.02 0.94
CA MET A 214 -11.12 13.64 0.32
C MET A 214 -11.22 13.34 -1.18
N ASP A 215 -12.42 13.34 -1.80
CA ASP A 215 -12.63 12.99 -3.21
C ASP A 215 -12.13 11.57 -3.57
N ILE A 216 -12.20 10.61 -2.63
CA ILE A 216 -11.79 9.22 -2.82
C ILE A 216 -12.92 8.21 -2.60
N LEU A 217 -14.05 8.62 -2.02
CA LEU A 217 -15.23 7.75 -1.83
C LEU A 217 -15.75 7.20 -3.16
N GLN A 218 -15.60 7.93 -4.25
CA GLN A 218 -15.98 7.52 -5.60
C GLN A 218 -15.41 6.16 -6.05
N PHE A 219 -14.34 5.68 -5.41
CA PHE A 219 -13.71 4.39 -5.73
C PHE A 219 -14.31 3.21 -4.97
N GLN A 220 -15.26 3.42 -4.07
CA GLN A 220 -15.81 2.38 -3.19
C GLN A 220 -16.50 1.21 -3.92
N ASP A 221 -16.97 1.45 -5.15
CA ASP A 221 -17.69 0.47 -5.97
C ASP A 221 -16.81 -0.20 -7.04
N LEU A 222 -15.50 0.04 -6.99
CA LEU A 222 -14.55 -0.70 -7.81
C LEU A 222 -14.39 -2.12 -7.26
N GLU A 223 -13.73 -2.96 -8.04
CA GLU A 223 -13.43 -4.34 -7.67
C GLU A 223 -12.52 -4.38 -6.43
N ASP A 224 -12.97 -5.12 -5.42
CA ASP A 224 -12.19 -5.40 -4.20
C ASP A 224 -11.18 -6.55 -4.42
N ASN A 225 -10.25 -6.72 -3.48
CA ASN A 225 -9.21 -7.73 -3.56
C ASN A 225 -9.56 -9.03 -2.79
N GLY A 226 -10.79 -9.24 -2.36
CA GLY A 226 -11.19 -10.45 -1.65
C GLY A 226 -11.27 -11.70 -2.54
N ASN A 227 -11.46 -11.50 -3.85
CA ASN A 227 -11.46 -12.57 -4.84
C ASN A 227 -10.36 -12.30 -5.87
N ILE A 228 -9.35 -13.14 -5.90
CA ILE A 228 -8.27 -13.08 -6.89
C ILE A 228 -8.54 -14.10 -7.98
N ASP A 229 -8.39 -13.69 -9.24
CA ASP A 229 -8.23 -14.62 -10.35
C ASP A 229 -6.80 -15.19 -10.33
N TRP A 230 -6.67 -16.35 -9.67
CA TRP A 230 -5.39 -17.05 -9.58
C TRP A 230 -4.88 -17.54 -10.92
N GLU A 231 -5.76 -17.81 -11.88
CA GLU A 231 -5.39 -18.25 -13.22
C GLU A 231 -4.72 -17.09 -13.98
N GLU A 232 -5.29 -15.89 -13.92
CA GLU A 232 -4.67 -14.69 -14.48
C GLU A 232 -3.34 -14.36 -13.82
N LEU A 233 -3.29 -14.34 -12.48
CA LEU A 233 -2.06 -14.02 -11.75
C LEU A 233 -0.94 -15.06 -11.89
N SER A 234 -1.26 -16.30 -12.27
CA SER A 234 -0.26 -17.37 -12.45
C SER A 234 0.31 -17.44 -13.85
N GLN A 235 -0.16 -16.61 -14.79
CA GLN A 235 0.36 -16.61 -16.16
C GLN A 235 1.87 -16.35 -16.15
N PRO A 236 2.66 -17.09 -16.95
CA PRO A 236 4.09 -16.86 -17.07
C PRO A 236 4.37 -15.49 -17.72
N LEU A 237 5.54 -14.93 -17.46
CA LEU A 237 6.01 -13.76 -18.20
C LEU A 237 6.10 -14.11 -19.69
N GLU A 238 5.44 -13.33 -20.52
CA GLU A 238 5.62 -13.43 -21.97
C GLU A 238 6.96 -12.83 -22.35
N TYR A 239 7.98 -13.66 -22.46
CA TYR A 239 9.21 -13.25 -23.13
C TYR A 239 8.92 -13.18 -24.62
N SER A 240 8.84 -11.96 -25.18
CA SER A 240 8.83 -11.82 -26.62
C SER A 240 10.12 -12.45 -27.17
N SER A 241 9.97 -13.52 -27.94
CA SER A 241 11.08 -14.23 -28.64
C SER A 241 11.74 -13.37 -29.74
N LYS A 242 11.76 -12.06 -29.60
CA LYS A 242 12.31 -11.09 -30.54
C LYS A 242 13.53 -10.39 -29.99
N THR A 243 14.53 -11.17 -29.55
CA THR A 243 15.94 -10.71 -29.48
C THR A 243 16.82 -11.94 -29.62
N ALA A 244 16.97 -12.42 -30.84
CA ALA A 244 18.11 -13.19 -31.29
C ALA A 244 18.77 -12.40 -32.43
#